data_d15849aaeb92ec906e9363cde7b92310
#
_entry.id   d15849aaeb92ec906e9363cde7b92310
#
_cell.length_a   1.000
_cell.length_b   1.000
_cell.length_c   1.000
_cell.angle_alpha   90.00
_cell.angle_beta   90.00
_cell.angle_gamma   90.00
#
_symmetry.space_group_name_H-M   'P 1'
#
loop_
_entity.id
_entity.type
_entity.pdbx_description
1 polymer ?
#
loop_
_entity_poly.entity_id
_entity_poly.type
_entity_poly.pdbx_seq_one_letter_code
_entity_poly.pdbx_strand_id
1 'polypeptide(L)'
;TDHGPSALPLFLRADRAYLSEAERICGYVSGRRWATYLHGVFDDDAFRRAWLDHVRADIGLAPQGRQLAAYDLEKALDRLADIVREHSDMETIYQSMGLK
;
A
#
# COMPACT_ATOMS: atom_id res chain seq x y z
N THR A 1 18.34 11.74 -1.32
CA THR A 1 18.42 10.37 -0.81
C THR A 1 19.56 9.64 -1.51
N ASP A 2 20.47 9.11 -0.72
CA ASP A 2 21.60 8.36 -1.24
C ASP A 2 21.19 6.92 -1.56
N HIS A 3 21.45 6.49 -2.78
CA HIS A 3 21.19 5.12 -3.20
C HIS A 3 22.44 4.59 -3.90
N GLY A 4 22.68 3.29 -3.80
CA GLY A 4 23.88 2.66 -4.31
C GLY A 4 24.05 2.82 -5.82
N PRO A 5 25.29 2.74 -6.33
CA PRO A 5 25.55 2.93 -7.76
C PRO A 5 24.90 1.87 -8.66
N SER A 6 24.49 0.72 -8.10
CA SER A 6 23.79 -0.33 -8.82
C SER A 6 22.26 -0.17 -8.81
N ALA A 7 21.72 0.85 -8.14
CA ALA A 7 20.30 1.07 -8.09
C ALA A 7 19.77 1.67 -9.40
N LEU A 8 18.65 1.14 -9.88
CA LEU A 8 18.01 1.57 -11.12
C LEU A 8 16.66 2.21 -10.80
N PRO A 9 16.22 3.20 -11.61
CA PRO A 9 14.89 3.77 -11.45
C PRO A 9 13.81 2.71 -11.62
N LEU A 10 12.80 2.72 -10.73
CA LEU A 10 11.72 1.74 -10.77
C LEU A 10 10.38 2.36 -11.14
N PHE A 11 10.06 3.53 -10.58
CA PHE A 11 8.78 4.20 -10.80
C PHE A 11 8.97 5.61 -11.30
N LEU A 12 8.04 6.06 -12.14
CA LEU A 12 7.93 7.44 -12.59
C LEU A 12 6.55 8.00 -12.24
N ARG A 13 6.52 9.25 -11.80
CA ARG A 13 5.28 9.94 -11.50
C ARG A 13 4.66 10.48 -12.79
N ALA A 14 3.56 9.88 -13.20
CA ALA A 14 2.86 10.30 -14.42
C ALA A 14 2.11 11.64 -14.24
N ASP A 15 1.69 11.96 -13.02
CA ASP A 15 0.97 13.20 -12.70
C ASP A 15 1.82 14.46 -12.82
N ARG A 16 3.13 14.29 -12.96
CA ARG A 16 4.09 15.39 -13.11
C ARG A 16 4.78 15.36 -14.48
N ALA A 17 4.00 15.16 -15.52
CA ALA A 17 4.52 14.98 -16.88
C ALA A 17 5.34 16.19 -17.39
N TYR A 18 5.13 17.38 -16.80
CA TYR A 18 5.93 18.58 -17.13
C TYR A 18 7.36 18.57 -16.57
N LEU A 19 7.65 17.66 -15.66
CA LEU A 19 8.99 17.46 -15.12
C LEU A 19 9.80 16.53 -16.00
N SER A 20 11.13 16.63 -15.92
CA SER A 20 12.02 15.69 -16.58
C SER A 20 11.82 14.28 -16.02
N GLU A 21 12.27 13.27 -16.76
CA GLU A 21 12.21 11.89 -16.30
C GLU A 21 12.92 11.70 -14.96
N ALA A 22 14.12 12.31 -14.81
CA ALA A 22 14.88 12.22 -13.55
C ALA A 22 14.11 12.82 -12.37
N GLU A 23 13.37 13.90 -12.58
CA GLU A 23 12.59 14.56 -11.53
C GLU A 23 11.34 13.78 -11.14
N ARG A 24 10.87 12.88 -12.00
CA ARG A 24 9.67 12.07 -11.76
C ARG A 24 9.97 10.72 -11.13
N ILE A 25 11.23 10.36 -10.97
CA ILE A 25 11.60 9.08 -10.36
C ILE A 25 11.16 9.07 -8.90
N CYS A 26 10.39 8.07 -8.51
CA CYS A 26 9.88 7.91 -7.14
C CYS A 26 10.20 6.54 -6.54
N GLY A 27 11.12 5.80 -7.14
CA GLY A 27 11.55 4.51 -6.61
C GLY A 27 12.78 3.99 -7.32
N TYR A 28 13.44 3.05 -6.66
CA TYR A 28 14.69 2.45 -7.14
C TYR A 28 14.69 0.95 -6.87
N VAL A 29 15.36 0.20 -7.72
CA VAL A 29 15.55 -1.23 -7.57
C VAL A 29 17.03 -1.59 -7.68
N SER A 30 17.48 -2.50 -6.82
CA SER A 30 18.85 -3.04 -6.86
C SER A 30 18.78 -4.51 -6.48
N GLY A 31 18.91 -5.40 -7.47
CA GLY A 31 18.74 -6.81 -7.27
C GLY A 31 17.34 -7.17 -6.81
N ARG A 32 17.21 -7.80 -5.63
CA ARG A 32 15.91 -8.15 -5.03
C ARG A 32 15.38 -7.08 -4.10
N ARG A 33 16.08 -5.95 -3.98
CA ARG A 33 15.67 -4.85 -3.11
C ARG A 33 15.06 -3.76 -3.96
N TRP A 34 13.97 -3.18 -3.45
CA TRP A 34 13.40 -2.01 -4.08
C TRP A 34 12.81 -1.09 -3.02
N ALA A 35 12.71 0.17 -3.37
CA ALA A 35 12.19 1.19 -2.48
C ALA A 35 11.42 2.22 -3.29
N THR A 36 10.42 2.83 -2.68
CA THR A 36 9.63 3.86 -3.34
C THR A 36 9.09 4.85 -2.31
N TYR A 37 8.84 6.07 -2.78
CA TYR A 37 8.12 7.09 -2.02
C TYR A 37 6.61 7.08 -2.32
N LEU A 38 6.14 6.21 -3.22
CA LEU A 38 4.71 6.12 -3.51
C LEU A 38 3.96 5.59 -2.29
N HIS A 39 3.06 6.42 -1.79
CA HIS A 39 2.19 6.01 -0.69
C HIS A 39 1.10 5.08 -1.20
N GLY A 40 0.80 4.04 -0.42
CA GLY A 40 -0.28 3.11 -0.77
C GLY A 40 -0.01 2.25 -1.98
N VAL A 41 1.27 1.97 -2.30
CA VAL A 41 1.64 1.19 -3.49
C VAL A 41 1.00 -0.21 -3.49
N PHE A 42 0.77 -0.79 -2.32
CA PHE A 42 0.13 -2.11 -2.20
C PHE A 42 -1.40 -2.04 -2.08
N ASP A 43 -1.98 -0.84 -2.13
CA ASP A 43 -3.43 -0.70 -2.12
C ASP A 43 -4.04 -1.06 -3.49
N ASP A 44 -3.26 -0.99 -4.55
CA ASP A 44 -3.68 -1.46 -5.87
C ASP A 44 -3.69 -3.00 -5.88
N ASP A 45 -4.87 -3.58 -6.05
CA ASP A 45 -5.05 -5.03 -5.97
C ASP A 45 -4.27 -5.77 -7.05
N ALA A 46 -4.26 -5.25 -8.27
CA ALA A 46 -3.56 -5.87 -9.40
C ALA A 46 -2.05 -5.82 -9.20
N PHE A 47 -1.51 -4.68 -8.78
CA PHE A 47 -0.08 -4.54 -8.50
C PHE A 47 0.35 -5.47 -7.37
N ARG A 48 -0.41 -5.47 -6.27
CA ARG A 48 -0.11 -6.33 -5.12
C ARG A 48 -0.10 -7.80 -5.51
N ARG A 49 -1.08 -8.23 -6.32
CA ARG A 49 -1.12 -9.62 -6.78
C ARG A 49 0.07 -9.96 -7.66
N ALA A 50 0.40 -9.10 -8.59
CA ALA A 50 1.54 -9.30 -9.49
C ALA A 50 2.87 -9.37 -8.70
N TRP A 51 3.04 -8.49 -7.73
CA TRP A 51 4.24 -8.50 -6.89
C TRP A 51 4.35 -9.76 -6.06
N LEU A 52 3.25 -10.17 -5.42
CA LEU A 52 3.24 -11.41 -4.62
C LEU A 52 3.50 -12.63 -5.49
N ASP A 53 2.96 -12.68 -6.70
CA ASP A 53 3.21 -13.80 -7.61
C ASP A 53 4.67 -13.81 -8.07
N HIS A 54 5.27 -12.65 -8.24
CA HIS A 54 6.70 -12.55 -8.55
C HIS A 54 7.55 -13.13 -7.41
N VAL A 55 7.25 -12.78 -6.17
CA VAL A 55 7.94 -13.34 -5.00
C VAL A 55 7.71 -14.83 -4.89
N ARG A 56 6.49 -15.30 -5.16
CA ARG A 56 6.18 -16.74 -5.15
C ARG A 56 7.04 -17.49 -6.16
N ALA A 57 7.17 -16.96 -7.37
CA ALA A 57 8.00 -17.57 -8.40
C ALA A 57 9.48 -17.66 -7.96
N ASP A 58 9.99 -16.61 -7.31
CA ASP A 58 11.37 -16.57 -6.82
C ASP A 58 11.68 -17.65 -5.79
N ILE A 59 10.68 -18.06 -5.01
CA ILE A 59 10.85 -19.10 -3.98
C ILE A 59 10.29 -20.45 -4.39
N GLY A 60 9.98 -20.61 -5.68
CA GLY A 60 9.55 -21.89 -6.24
C GLY A 60 8.07 -22.22 -6.07
N LEU A 61 7.23 -21.23 -5.73
CA LEU A 61 5.79 -21.41 -5.61
C LEU A 61 5.09 -20.95 -6.89
N ALA A 62 4.00 -21.63 -7.24
CA ALA A 62 3.20 -21.25 -8.40
C ALA A 62 2.47 -19.92 -8.13
N PRO A 63 2.32 -19.03 -9.15
CA PRO A 63 1.52 -17.83 -9.01
C PRO A 63 0.05 -18.15 -8.76
N GLN A 64 -0.62 -17.30 -7.99
CA GLN A 64 -2.06 -17.44 -7.73
C GLN A 64 -2.91 -16.89 -8.87
N GLY A 65 -2.43 -15.83 -9.53
CA GLY A 65 -3.09 -15.26 -10.71
C GLY A 65 -4.42 -14.57 -10.43
N ARG A 66 -4.83 -14.42 -9.17
CA ARG A 66 -6.12 -13.82 -8.80
C ARG A 66 -6.00 -13.01 -7.53
N GLN A 67 -6.90 -12.06 -7.38
CA GLN A 67 -6.98 -11.23 -6.19
C GLN A 67 -7.70 -12.00 -5.08
N LEU A 68 -6.97 -12.36 -4.03
CA LEU A 68 -7.53 -13.12 -2.91
C LEU A 68 -8.08 -12.21 -1.81
N ALA A 69 -7.59 -10.97 -1.72
CA ALA A 69 -8.03 -10.00 -0.74
C ALA A 69 -8.08 -8.63 -1.41
N ALA A 70 -9.29 -8.15 -1.68
CA ALA A 70 -9.49 -6.83 -2.24
C ALA A 70 -9.25 -5.74 -1.17
N TYR A 71 -8.63 -4.64 -1.59
CA TYR A 71 -8.50 -3.47 -0.74
C TYR A 71 -9.85 -2.76 -0.66
N ASP A 72 -10.40 -2.69 0.53
CA ASP A 72 -11.68 -2.02 0.79
C ASP A 72 -11.58 -1.28 2.12
N LEU A 73 -11.22 0.01 2.03
CA LEU A 73 -11.03 0.85 3.20
C LEU A 73 -12.32 1.06 3.98
N GLU A 74 -13.45 1.23 3.30
CA GLU A 74 -14.75 1.44 3.94
C GLU A 74 -15.11 0.24 4.83
N LYS A 75 -14.95 -0.95 4.29
CA LYS A 75 -15.25 -2.18 5.02
C LYS A 75 -14.33 -2.36 6.23
N ALA A 76 -13.05 -2.00 6.09
CA ALA A 76 -12.10 -2.04 7.19
C ALA A 76 -12.46 -1.04 8.29
N LEU A 77 -12.88 0.17 7.90
CA LEU A 77 -13.32 1.20 8.84
C LEU A 77 -14.60 0.80 9.57
N ASP A 78 -15.54 0.16 8.88
CA ASP A 78 -16.76 -0.35 9.50
C ASP A 78 -16.45 -1.40 10.56
N ARG A 79 -15.55 -2.32 10.26
CA ARG A 79 -15.09 -3.32 11.23
C ARG A 79 -14.41 -2.69 12.44
N LEU A 80 -13.57 -1.70 12.22
CA LEU A 80 -12.92 -0.97 13.31
C LEU A 80 -13.96 -0.26 14.19
N ALA A 81 -14.94 0.39 13.57
CA ALA A 81 -16.01 1.05 14.31
C ALA A 81 -16.79 0.07 15.17
N ASP A 82 -17.10 -1.11 14.66
CA ASP A 82 -17.80 -2.15 15.41
C ASP A 82 -16.97 -2.62 16.61
N ILE A 83 -15.68 -2.83 16.44
CA ILE A 83 -14.77 -3.22 17.51
C ILE A 83 -14.74 -2.16 18.62
N VAL A 84 -14.64 -0.89 18.24
CA VAL A 84 -14.64 0.21 19.20
C VAL A 84 -15.95 0.25 19.98
N ARG A 85 -17.08 0.10 19.30
CA ARG A 85 -18.39 0.09 19.96
C ARG A 85 -18.55 -1.07 20.95
N GLU A 86 -18.06 -2.23 20.60
CA GLU A 86 -18.14 -3.43 21.46
C GLU A 86 -17.25 -3.34 22.70
N HIS A 87 -16.13 -2.65 22.60
CA HIS A 87 -15.10 -2.64 23.65
C HIS A 87 -14.98 -1.31 24.40
N SER A 88 -15.88 -0.37 24.14
CA SER A 88 -15.87 0.95 24.78
C SER A 88 -17.23 1.27 25.34
N ASP A 89 -17.26 2.05 26.43
CA ASP A 89 -18.50 2.61 26.98
C ASP A 89 -18.92 3.81 26.13
N MET A 90 -19.63 3.52 25.05
CA MET A 90 -20.04 4.55 24.09
C MET A 90 -21.00 5.56 24.69
N GLU A 91 -21.82 5.14 25.65
CA GLU A 91 -22.74 6.05 26.32
C GLU A 91 -22.00 7.14 27.08
N THR A 92 -21.01 6.77 27.88
CA THR A 92 -20.16 7.73 28.59
C THR A 92 -19.40 8.64 27.63
N ILE A 93 -18.88 8.09 26.53
CA ILE A 93 -18.18 8.89 25.53
C ILE A 93 -19.13 9.94 24.92
N TYR A 94 -20.32 9.54 24.50
CA TYR A 94 -21.30 10.46 23.91
C TYR A 94 -21.74 11.52 24.90
N GLN A 95 -21.95 11.16 26.15
CA GLN A 95 -22.31 12.13 27.21
C GLN A 95 -21.21 13.15 27.43
N SER A 96 -19.95 12.71 27.46
CA SER A 96 -18.80 13.63 27.65
C SER A 96 -18.64 14.59 26.47
N MET A 97 -19.14 14.22 25.29
CA MET A 97 -19.13 15.07 24.09
C MET A 97 -20.37 15.97 23.98
N GLY A 98 -21.32 15.86 24.92
CA GLY A 98 -22.59 16.56 24.85
C GLY A 98 -23.59 15.91 23.89
N LEU A 99 -23.39 14.65 23.52
CA LEU A 99 -24.30 13.89 22.67
C LEU A 99 -25.12 12.89 23.51
N LYS A 100 -26.20 12.43 22.94
CA LYS A 100 -27.04 11.43 23.62
C LYS A 100 -26.78 10.04 23.10
#